data_759189b743c48bbcbfb68818f9fadfde
#
_entry.id   759189b743c48bbcbfb68818f9fadfde
#
_cell.length_a   1.000
_cell.length_b   1.000
_cell.length_c   1.000
_cell.angle_alpha   90.00
_cell.angle_beta   90.00
_cell.angle_gamma   90.00
#
_symmetry.space_group_name_H-M   'P 1'
#
loop_
_entity.id
_entity.type
_entity.pdbx_description
1 polymer ?
#
loop_
_entity_poly.entity_id
_entity_poly.type
_entity_poly.pdbx_seq_one_letter_code
_entity_poly.pdbx_strand_id
1 'polypeptide(L)'
;EDQLRPLGLTTGHSPQSKPIAMYGGLVATRSIGQFSTLYGGIEDMVMGLEAVLPSGEVVRIKDVPRRAGGPDIRHILIGNEGALAYITEVTVKLFAFYPDHNHFLGWRLDAMKPGFEILRDVMAAGYKPSVARLYDAEDGAQHGFDSFASDQCVLIFTTEGPAGVSQATADGIAEIVDARPEVTRVDTEIIRDWFAHLNWGPEKLIEEREFIREHMRMGYTTEVSGNWSVINAVSYTHLTLPTTAC
;
A
#
# COMPACT_ATOMS: atom_id res chain seq x y z
N GLU A 1 10.45 -4.63 11.98
CA GLU A 1 10.25 -5.94 11.36
C GLU A 1 11.34 -6.95 11.79
N ASP A 2 12.62 -6.59 11.73
CA ASP A 2 13.73 -7.51 12.04
C ASP A 2 13.64 -8.15 13.43
N GLN A 3 13.10 -7.41 14.41
CA GLN A 3 12.83 -7.93 15.75
C GLN A 3 11.56 -8.80 15.83
N LEU A 4 10.61 -8.60 14.93
CA LEU A 4 9.32 -9.31 14.94
C LEU A 4 9.36 -10.61 14.13
N ARG A 5 10.10 -10.64 13.02
CA ARG A 5 10.20 -11.83 12.15
C ARG A 5 10.63 -13.11 12.87
N PRO A 6 11.65 -13.08 13.73
CA PRO A 6 12.03 -14.28 14.51
C PRO A 6 10.95 -14.78 15.47
N LEU A 7 9.97 -13.90 15.81
CA LEU A 7 8.83 -14.24 16.66
C LEU A 7 7.61 -14.71 15.84
N GLY A 8 7.72 -14.82 14.52
CA GLY A 8 6.61 -15.13 13.62
C GLY A 8 5.56 -14.02 13.52
N LEU A 9 5.97 -12.76 13.74
CA LEU A 9 5.10 -11.60 13.77
C LEU A 9 5.49 -10.55 12.71
N THR A 10 4.52 -9.70 12.36
CA THR A 10 4.68 -8.55 11.47
C THR A 10 3.78 -7.40 11.92
N THR A 11 4.15 -6.19 11.59
CA THR A 11 3.26 -5.03 11.72
C THR A 11 2.24 -4.96 10.57
N GLY A 12 2.48 -5.66 9.47
CA GLY A 12 1.66 -5.57 8.25
C GLY A 12 1.78 -4.24 7.51
N HIS A 13 2.46 -3.24 8.09
CA HIS A 13 2.65 -1.93 7.47
C HIS A 13 3.94 -1.90 6.65
N SER A 14 3.80 -1.75 5.33
CA SER A 14 4.94 -1.78 4.40
C SER A 14 4.85 -0.64 3.37
N PRO A 15 5.09 0.61 3.76
CA PRO A 15 5.23 1.71 2.80
C PRO A 15 6.53 1.57 2.00
N GLN A 16 6.62 2.20 0.84
CA GLN A 16 7.87 2.21 0.05
C GLN A 16 9.05 2.77 0.85
N SER A 17 8.79 3.74 1.71
CA SER A 17 9.79 4.35 2.61
C SER A 17 10.19 3.48 3.80
N LYS A 18 9.69 2.25 3.93
CA LYS A 18 9.92 1.35 5.07
C LYS A 18 11.38 1.28 5.53
N PRO A 19 12.40 1.19 4.65
CA PRO A 19 13.80 1.07 5.07
C PRO A 19 14.35 2.28 5.85
N ILE A 20 13.73 3.46 5.68
CA ILE A 20 14.18 4.73 6.25
C ILE A 20 13.15 5.40 7.14
N ALA A 21 11.95 4.83 7.22
CA ALA A 21 10.85 5.42 7.97
C ALA A 21 10.91 5.09 9.45
N MET A 22 10.52 6.05 10.28
CA MET A 22 10.28 5.86 11.72
C MET A 22 8.78 5.87 11.99
N TYR A 23 8.34 5.07 12.96
CA TYR A 23 6.91 4.94 13.27
C TYR A 23 6.24 6.26 13.63
N GLY A 24 6.89 7.12 14.38
CA GLY A 24 6.36 8.46 14.69
C GLY A 24 6.06 9.28 13.43
N GLY A 25 6.98 9.24 12.46
CA GLY A 25 6.80 9.89 11.16
C GLY A 25 5.66 9.27 10.34
N LEU A 26 5.59 7.93 10.28
CA LEU A 26 4.51 7.22 9.57
C LEU A 26 3.13 7.58 10.15
N VAL A 27 3.02 7.65 11.47
CA VAL A 27 1.77 8.05 12.15
C VAL A 27 1.46 9.53 11.89
N ALA A 28 2.47 10.39 11.96
CA ALA A 28 2.31 11.83 11.74
C ALA A 28 1.87 12.15 10.31
N THR A 29 2.27 11.37 9.31
CA THR A 29 1.87 11.54 7.90
C THR A 29 0.66 10.71 7.50
N ARG A 30 0.08 9.95 8.43
CA ARG A 30 -1.02 9.00 8.15
C ARG A 30 -0.68 8.04 7.00
N SER A 31 0.51 7.49 7.04
CA SER A 31 1.08 6.65 6.00
C SER A 31 0.19 5.45 5.65
N ILE A 32 0.07 5.18 4.34
CA ILE A 32 -0.55 3.97 3.82
C ILE A 32 0.55 3.00 3.37
N GLY A 33 0.44 1.75 3.80
CA GLY A 33 1.31 0.66 3.38
C GLY A 33 0.76 -0.09 2.17
N GLN A 34 1.64 -0.75 1.45
CA GLN A 34 1.28 -1.51 0.25
C GLN A 34 0.36 -2.71 0.55
N PHE A 35 0.33 -3.17 1.80
CA PHE A 35 -0.54 -4.25 2.28
C PHE A 35 -1.82 -3.75 2.96
N SER A 36 -2.17 -2.48 2.75
CA SER A 36 -3.32 -1.86 3.42
C SER A 36 -4.67 -2.50 3.10
N THR A 37 -4.81 -3.17 1.97
CA THR A 37 -6.03 -3.91 1.62
C THR A 37 -6.33 -5.03 2.62
N LEU A 38 -5.30 -5.70 3.13
CA LEU A 38 -5.42 -6.75 4.13
C LEU A 38 -5.38 -6.20 5.56
N TYR A 39 -4.38 -5.37 5.87
CA TYR A 39 -4.05 -4.95 7.23
C TYR A 39 -4.64 -3.62 7.66
N GLY A 40 -5.11 -2.81 6.71
CA GLY A 40 -5.56 -1.44 6.95
C GLY A 40 -4.43 -0.40 6.84
N GLY A 41 -4.77 0.85 7.06
CA GLY A 41 -3.81 1.96 7.16
C GLY A 41 -3.14 2.02 8.55
N ILE A 42 -2.18 2.93 8.70
CA ILE A 42 -1.51 3.13 9.99
C ILE A 42 -2.51 3.50 11.10
N GLU A 43 -3.58 4.22 10.77
CA GLU A 43 -4.66 4.60 11.68
C GLU A 43 -5.44 3.41 12.24
N ASP A 44 -5.53 2.30 11.49
CA ASP A 44 -6.18 1.07 11.93
C ASP A 44 -5.26 0.22 12.83
N MET A 45 -3.96 0.46 12.74
CA MET A 45 -2.94 -0.29 13.48
C MET A 45 -2.59 0.35 14.81
N VAL A 46 -2.61 1.69 14.91
CA VAL A 46 -2.25 2.42 16.14
C VAL A 46 -3.27 2.14 17.25
N MET A 47 -2.79 1.56 18.35
CA MET A 47 -3.59 1.29 19.55
C MET A 47 -3.47 2.42 20.58
N GLY A 48 -2.27 2.95 20.77
CA GLY A 48 -1.95 4.03 21.67
C GLY A 48 -0.74 4.82 21.20
N LEU A 49 -0.55 6.00 21.76
CA LEU A 49 0.62 6.84 21.45
C LEU A 49 0.93 7.80 22.60
N GLU A 50 2.18 8.24 22.64
CA GLU A 50 2.62 9.39 23.41
C GLU A 50 3.02 10.52 22.46
N ALA A 51 2.69 11.73 22.82
CA ALA A 51 3.06 12.92 22.06
C ALA A 51 3.37 14.11 22.96
N VAL A 52 4.24 15.00 22.50
CA VAL A 52 4.56 16.26 23.15
C VAL A 52 3.86 17.40 22.42
N LEU A 53 3.05 18.14 23.14
CA LEU A 53 2.35 19.33 22.62
C LEU A 53 3.31 20.53 22.49
N PRO A 54 2.97 21.58 21.73
CA PRO A 54 3.77 22.80 21.64
C PRO A 54 3.99 23.51 22.97
N SER A 55 3.12 23.26 23.96
CA SER A 55 3.29 23.73 25.34
C SER A 55 4.40 23.03 26.13
N GLY A 56 4.93 21.90 25.61
CA GLY A 56 5.84 21.00 26.32
C GLY A 56 5.13 19.93 27.16
N GLU A 57 3.80 19.96 27.20
CA GLU A 57 3.02 18.94 27.91
C GLU A 57 3.08 17.59 27.18
N VAL A 58 3.27 16.52 27.95
CA VAL A 58 3.27 15.14 27.43
C VAL A 58 1.87 14.55 27.56
N VAL A 59 1.28 14.21 26.43
CA VAL A 59 -0.03 13.55 26.35
C VAL A 59 0.17 12.06 26.06
N ARG A 60 -0.49 11.21 26.83
CA ARG A 60 -0.50 9.77 26.63
C ARG A 60 -1.90 9.25 26.36
N ILE A 61 -2.06 8.59 25.22
CA ILE A 61 -3.29 7.92 24.84
C ILE A 61 -3.08 6.43 25.06
N LYS A 62 -3.84 5.86 26.01
CA LYS A 62 -3.70 4.45 26.41
C LYS A 62 -3.84 3.50 25.22
N ASP A 63 -3.05 2.45 25.23
CA ASP A 63 -2.95 1.37 24.25
C ASP A 63 -4.04 0.31 24.42
N VAL A 64 -5.28 0.70 24.24
CA VAL A 64 -6.42 -0.23 24.29
C VAL A 64 -6.98 -0.49 22.88
N PRO A 65 -7.33 -1.73 22.52
CA PRO A 65 -7.78 -2.08 21.18
C PRO A 65 -9.03 -1.33 20.72
N ARG A 66 -9.94 -1.09 21.64
CA ARG A 66 -11.20 -0.36 21.39
C ARG A 66 -11.62 0.46 22.61
N ARG A 67 -12.25 1.58 22.35
CA ARG A 67 -12.80 2.46 23.39
C ARG A 67 -14.27 2.70 23.11
N ALA A 68 -15.09 2.62 24.18
CA ALA A 68 -16.50 2.95 24.14
C ALA A 68 -16.82 4.32 24.77
N GLY A 69 -15.81 5.00 25.33
CA GLY A 69 -15.97 6.25 26.08
C GLY A 69 -15.49 7.47 25.29
N GLY A 70 -16.42 8.17 24.63
CA GLY A 70 -16.16 9.44 23.96
C GLY A 70 -15.45 9.33 22.59
N PRO A 71 -15.08 10.49 22.00
CA PRO A 71 -14.37 10.53 20.72
C PRO A 71 -12.99 9.88 20.80
N ASP A 72 -12.57 9.27 19.69
CA ASP A 72 -11.22 8.71 19.59
C ASP A 72 -10.21 9.80 19.25
N ILE A 73 -9.57 10.34 20.27
CA ILE A 73 -8.62 11.46 20.17
C ILE A 73 -7.30 11.07 19.47
N ARG A 74 -7.02 9.75 19.25
CA ARG A 74 -5.87 9.32 18.45
C ARG A 74 -5.91 9.97 17.06
N HIS A 75 -7.08 10.04 16.46
CA HIS A 75 -7.28 10.60 15.11
C HIS A 75 -7.04 12.11 15.01
N ILE A 76 -6.90 12.82 16.13
CA ILE A 76 -6.45 14.23 16.13
C ILE A 76 -4.93 14.29 15.91
N LEU A 77 -4.19 13.31 16.42
CA LEU A 77 -2.73 13.28 16.36
C LEU A 77 -2.22 12.47 15.15
N ILE A 78 -2.98 11.48 14.67
CA ILE A 78 -2.65 10.72 13.45
C ILE A 78 -2.87 11.64 12.25
N GLY A 79 -1.81 11.86 11.46
CA GLY A 79 -1.86 12.75 10.30
C GLY A 79 -1.69 14.23 10.63
N ASN A 80 -1.17 14.59 11.84
CA ASN A 80 -0.96 15.97 12.23
C ASN A 80 0.27 16.63 11.59
N GLU A 81 1.16 15.89 10.96
CA GLU A 81 2.38 16.34 10.29
C GLU A 81 3.25 17.29 11.14
N GLY A 82 3.20 17.14 12.46
CA GLY A 82 3.92 17.99 13.42
C GLY A 82 3.23 19.31 13.74
N ALA A 83 2.05 19.61 13.18
CA ALA A 83 1.32 20.86 13.43
C ALA A 83 0.70 20.94 14.82
N LEU A 84 0.32 19.81 15.40
CA LEU A 84 -0.36 19.75 16.69
C LEU A 84 0.52 19.18 17.81
N ALA A 85 1.38 18.20 17.48
CA ALA A 85 2.22 17.53 18.44
C ALA A 85 3.38 16.80 17.79
N TYR A 86 4.42 16.49 18.56
CA TYR A 86 5.52 15.62 18.19
C TYR A 86 5.29 14.22 18.79
N ILE A 87 5.16 13.19 17.97
CA ILE A 87 4.90 11.81 18.39
C ILE A 87 6.19 11.16 18.84
N THR A 88 6.26 10.71 20.08
CA THR A 88 7.45 10.14 20.72
C THR A 88 7.39 8.64 20.91
N GLU A 89 6.19 8.08 21.11
CA GLU A 89 5.98 6.65 21.28
C GLU A 89 4.71 6.21 20.58
N VAL A 90 4.71 5.02 19.99
CA VAL A 90 3.54 4.44 19.31
C VAL A 90 3.41 2.97 19.70
N THR A 91 2.22 2.58 20.14
CA THR A 91 1.83 1.18 20.31
C THR A 91 0.96 0.75 19.14
N VAL A 92 1.38 -0.30 18.42
CA VAL A 92 0.67 -0.84 17.25
C VAL A 92 0.25 -2.28 17.45
N LYS A 93 -0.81 -2.67 16.76
CA LYS A 93 -1.20 -4.08 16.59
C LYS A 93 -0.12 -4.85 15.86
N LEU A 94 0.03 -6.14 16.20
CA LEU A 94 0.84 -7.08 15.46
C LEU A 94 -0.04 -8.16 14.84
N PHE A 95 0.46 -8.74 13.76
CA PHE A 95 -0.18 -9.83 13.03
C PHE A 95 0.77 -11.02 12.93
N ALA A 96 0.23 -12.22 12.78
CA ALA A 96 1.03 -13.39 12.47
C ALA A 96 1.64 -13.24 11.07
N PHE A 97 2.88 -13.67 10.91
CA PHE A 97 3.63 -13.61 9.66
C PHE A 97 3.67 -14.97 8.96
N TYR A 98 3.25 -15.02 7.71
CA TYR A 98 3.09 -16.25 6.93
C TYR A 98 3.91 -16.18 5.62
N PRO A 99 5.24 -16.21 5.65
CA PRO A 99 6.07 -16.01 4.46
C PRO A 99 5.88 -17.08 3.37
N ASP A 100 5.51 -18.29 3.76
CA ASP A 100 5.42 -19.45 2.86
C ASP A 100 4.03 -19.64 2.24
N HIS A 101 3.07 -18.79 2.61
CA HIS A 101 1.67 -18.92 2.17
C HIS A 101 1.26 -17.79 1.22
N ASN A 102 2.21 -17.21 0.51
CA ASN A 102 1.94 -16.14 -0.44
C ASN A 102 1.55 -16.72 -1.81
N HIS A 103 0.48 -16.19 -2.39
CA HIS A 103 0.12 -16.46 -3.79
C HIS A 103 0.23 -15.17 -4.59
N PHE A 104 0.72 -15.30 -5.82
CA PHE A 104 1.01 -14.19 -6.73
C PHE A 104 0.16 -14.36 -7.98
N LEU A 105 -0.67 -13.38 -8.27
CA LEU A 105 -1.63 -13.39 -9.35
C LEU A 105 -1.47 -12.13 -10.18
N GLY A 106 -1.43 -12.26 -11.51
CA GLY A 106 -1.32 -11.12 -12.41
C GLY A 106 -2.11 -11.31 -13.70
N TRP A 107 -2.60 -10.22 -14.21
CA TRP A 107 -3.29 -10.15 -15.50
C TRP A 107 -2.91 -8.87 -16.23
N ARG A 108 -2.90 -8.93 -17.55
CA ARG A 108 -2.82 -7.75 -18.42
C ARG A 108 -4.18 -7.49 -19.06
N LEU A 109 -4.44 -6.22 -19.33
CA LEU A 109 -5.69 -5.73 -19.93
C LEU A 109 -5.41 -4.43 -20.71
N ASP A 110 -6.26 -4.13 -21.71
CA ASP A 110 -6.02 -3.04 -22.66
C ASP A 110 -6.39 -1.65 -22.11
N ALA A 111 -7.05 -1.56 -20.93
CA ALA A 111 -7.48 -0.29 -20.36
C ALA A 111 -7.64 -0.34 -18.84
N MET A 112 -7.50 0.81 -18.19
CA MET A 112 -7.66 0.97 -16.74
C MET A 112 -9.10 0.70 -16.25
N LYS A 113 -10.11 1.09 -17.02
CA LYS A 113 -11.51 1.00 -16.60
C LYS A 113 -11.94 -0.43 -16.23
N PRO A 114 -11.73 -1.47 -17.05
CA PRO A 114 -12.01 -2.85 -16.65
C PRO A 114 -11.27 -3.26 -15.39
N GLY A 115 -10.03 -2.81 -15.22
CA GLY A 115 -9.23 -3.08 -14.02
C GLY A 115 -9.87 -2.52 -12.74
N PHE A 116 -10.40 -1.30 -12.77
CA PHE A 116 -11.13 -0.74 -11.63
C PHE A 116 -12.43 -1.51 -11.33
N GLU A 117 -13.13 -1.97 -12.36
CA GLU A 117 -14.34 -2.78 -12.19
C GLU A 117 -14.02 -4.12 -11.54
N ILE A 118 -12.92 -4.77 -11.94
CA ILE A 118 -12.44 -6.02 -11.35
C ILE A 118 -12.02 -5.80 -9.89
N LEU A 119 -11.24 -4.76 -9.59
CA LEU A 119 -10.87 -4.41 -8.22
C LEU A 119 -12.10 -4.24 -7.33
N ARG A 120 -13.11 -3.50 -7.80
CA ARG A 120 -14.38 -3.34 -7.11
C ARG A 120 -15.07 -4.68 -6.85
N ASP A 121 -15.16 -5.54 -7.86
CA ASP A 121 -15.89 -6.80 -7.77
C ASP A 121 -15.20 -7.77 -6.80
N VAL A 122 -13.88 -7.84 -6.81
CA VAL A 122 -13.08 -8.60 -5.84
C VAL A 122 -13.33 -8.10 -4.41
N MET A 123 -13.30 -6.78 -4.20
CA MET A 123 -13.54 -6.19 -2.87
C MET A 123 -15.00 -6.36 -2.43
N ALA A 124 -15.96 -6.23 -3.34
CA ALA A 124 -17.38 -6.43 -3.06
C ALA A 124 -17.72 -7.88 -2.71
N ALA A 125 -17.00 -8.85 -3.28
CA ALA A 125 -17.10 -10.26 -2.94
C ALA A 125 -16.54 -10.58 -1.53
N GLY A 126 -15.85 -9.63 -0.88
CA GLY A 126 -15.33 -9.77 0.47
C GLY A 126 -13.91 -10.34 0.55
N TYR A 127 -13.25 -10.57 -0.57
CA TYR A 127 -11.86 -10.99 -0.59
C TYR A 127 -10.93 -9.85 -0.12
N LYS A 128 -9.88 -10.22 0.61
CA LYS A 128 -8.89 -9.28 1.13
C LYS A 128 -7.48 -9.72 0.69
N PRO A 129 -7.09 -9.42 -0.54
CA PRO A 129 -5.71 -9.64 -0.96
C PRO A 129 -4.76 -8.81 -0.10
N SER A 130 -3.53 -9.27 0.09
CA SER A 130 -2.51 -8.48 0.78
C SER A 130 -2.07 -7.28 -0.07
N VAL A 131 -1.99 -7.46 -1.39
CA VAL A 131 -1.79 -6.38 -2.35
C VAL A 131 -2.85 -6.46 -3.43
N ALA A 132 -3.38 -5.31 -3.84
CA ALA A 132 -4.22 -5.11 -5.01
C ALA A 132 -3.71 -3.89 -5.76
N ARG A 133 -3.19 -4.08 -6.97
CA ARG A 133 -2.61 -3.01 -7.78
C ARG A 133 -3.06 -3.08 -9.23
N LEU A 134 -3.23 -1.90 -9.80
CA LEU A 134 -3.48 -1.73 -11.22
C LEU A 134 -2.54 -0.63 -11.72
N TYR A 135 -1.67 -1.01 -12.61
CA TYR A 135 -0.75 -0.11 -13.31
C TYR A 135 -1.30 0.19 -14.71
N ASP A 136 -1.20 1.43 -15.15
CA ASP A 136 -1.30 1.72 -16.59
C ASP A 136 -0.03 1.29 -17.32
N ALA A 137 0.00 1.43 -18.64
CA ALA A 137 1.12 0.95 -19.45
C ALA A 137 2.43 1.69 -19.14
N GLU A 138 2.38 2.98 -18.88
CA GLU A 138 3.57 3.80 -18.61
C GLU A 138 4.15 3.48 -17.22
N ASP A 139 3.30 3.41 -16.20
CA ASP A 139 3.70 3.05 -14.84
C ASP A 139 4.15 1.58 -14.77
N GLY A 140 3.46 0.68 -15.48
CA GLY A 140 3.85 -0.72 -15.61
C GLY A 140 5.25 -0.90 -16.20
N ALA A 141 5.60 -0.13 -17.22
CA ALA A 141 6.93 -0.16 -17.82
C ALA A 141 8.01 0.24 -16.81
N GLN A 142 7.76 1.24 -15.95
CA GLN A 142 8.69 1.64 -14.89
C GLN A 142 8.89 0.57 -13.83
N HIS A 143 7.95 -0.38 -13.72
CA HIS A 143 8.00 -1.51 -12.80
C HIS A 143 8.48 -2.81 -13.45
N GLY A 144 9.04 -2.75 -14.67
CA GLY A 144 9.65 -3.88 -15.37
C GLY A 144 8.67 -4.74 -16.16
N PHE A 145 7.45 -4.25 -16.42
CA PHE A 145 6.42 -4.96 -17.19
C PHE A 145 6.43 -4.65 -18.71
N ASP A 146 7.34 -3.79 -19.17
CA ASP A 146 7.49 -3.38 -20.57
C ASP A 146 7.77 -4.54 -21.51
N SER A 147 8.48 -5.57 -21.05
CA SER A 147 8.86 -6.74 -21.88
C SER A 147 7.69 -7.57 -22.38
N PHE A 148 6.53 -7.50 -21.73
CA PHE A 148 5.35 -8.32 -22.10
C PHE A 148 4.03 -7.55 -22.10
N ALA A 149 4.05 -6.30 -21.66
CA ALA A 149 2.87 -5.45 -21.52
C ALA A 149 3.16 -3.99 -21.88
N SER A 150 3.94 -3.75 -22.95
CA SER A 150 4.45 -2.42 -23.31
C SER A 150 3.36 -1.38 -23.58
N ASP A 151 2.15 -1.80 -23.90
CA ASP A 151 0.99 -0.97 -24.22
C ASP A 151 -0.27 -1.39 -23.43
N GLN A 152 -0.12 -2.23 -22.41
CA GLN A 152 -1.22 -2.78 -21.63
C GLN A 152 -1.10 -2.42 -20.15
N CYS A 153 -2.25 -2.31 -19.49
CA CYS A 153 -2.33 -2.22 -18.04
C CYS A 153 -2.02 -3.56 -17.38
N VAL A 154 -1.48 -3.52 -16.17
CA VAL A 154 -1.17 -4.73 -15.38
C VAL A 154 -1.94 -4.70 -14.07
N LEU A 155 -2.78 -5.71 -13.86
CA LEU A 155 -3.53 -5.93 -12.64
C LEU A 155 -2.86 -7.02 -11.81
N ILE A 156 -2.57 -6.73 -10.55
CA ILE A 156 -1.83 -7.61 -9.65
C ILE A 156 -2.60 -7.81 -8.36
N PHE A 157 -2.66 -9.06 -7.92
CA PHE A 157 -3.06 -9.40 -6.56
C PHE A 157 -2.02 -10.30 -5.92
N THR A 158 -1.79 -10.08 -4.62
CA THR A 158 -1.10 -11.05 -3.79
C THR A 158 -1.97 -11.42 -2.60
N THR A 159 -1.87 -12.65 -2.13
CA THR A 159 -2.57 -13.08 -0.92
C THR A 159 -1.58 -13.65 0.08
N GLU A 160 -1.82 -13.44 1.37
CA GLU A 160 -1.06 -14.00 2.46
C GLU A 160 -1.97 -14.32 3.64
N GLY A 161 -1.48 -15.14 4.57
CA GLY A 161 -2.24 -15.53 5.76
C GLY A 161 -2.12 -17.03 6.04
N PRO A 162 -2.99 -17.59 6.91
CA PRO A 162 -3.09 -19.04 7.09
C PRO A 162 -3.33 -19.74 5.74
N ALA A 163 -2.65 -20.87 5.48
CA ALA A 163 -2.61 -21.53 4.16
C ALA A 163 -3.99 -21.67 3.51
N GLY A 164 -5.00 -22.16 4.25
CA GLY A 164 -6.36 -22.33 3.70
C GLY A 164 -7.05 -21.01 3.35
N VAL A 165 -6.79 -19.93 4.10
CA VAL A 165 -7.39 -18.61 3.85
C VAL A 165 -6.71 -17.95 2.65
N SER A 166 -5.39 -17.96 2.62
CA SER A 166 -4.61 -17.41 1.52
C SER A 166 -4.94 -18.08 0.19
N GLN A 167 -5.00 -19.43 0.17
CA GLN A 167 -5.36 -20.19 -1.02
C GLN A 167 -6.80 -19.88 -1.47
N ALA A 168 -7.78 -19.97 -0.56
CA ALA A 168 -9.17 -19.69 -0.92
C ALA A 168 -9.39 -18.26 -1.42
N THR A 169 -8.64 -17.30 -0.89
CA THR A 169 -8.66 -15.91 -1.38
C THR A 169 -8.08 -15.83 -2.79
N ALA A 170 -6.95 -16.50 -3.04
CA ALA A 170 -6.33 -16.53 -4.36
C ALA A 170 -7.24 -17.19 -5.41
N ASP A 171 -7.84 -18.32 -5.08
CA ASP A 171 -8.76 -19.05 -5.96
C ASP A 171 -9.99 -18.22 -6.30
N GLY A 172 -10.62 -17.59 -5.29
CA GLY A 172 -11.80 -16.77 -5.52
C GLY A 172 -11.51 -15.49 -6.30
N ILE A 173 -10.35 -14.87 -6.12
CA ILE A 173 -9.92 -13.74 -6.96
C ILE A 173 -9.71 -14.22 -8.40
N ALA A 174 -9.04 -15.36 -8.58
CA ALA A 174 -8.80 -15.93 -9.90
C ALA A 174 -10.12 -16.25 -10.62
N GLU A 175 -11.11 -16.80 -9.94
CA GLU A 175 -12.42 -17.10 -10.51
C GLU A 175 -13.12 -15.82 -11.03
N ILE A 176 -13.09 -14.74 -10.24
CA ILE A 176 -13.70 -13.45 -10.64
C ILE A 176 -12.98 -12.86 -11.86
N VAL A 177 -11.67 -12.89 -11.86
CA VAL A 177 -10.87 -12.21 -12.90
C VAL A 177 -10.87 -13.03 -14.20
N ASP A 178 -10.66 -14.34 -14.13
CA ASP A 178 -10.60 -15.21 -15.31
C ASP A 178 -11.96 -15.36 -16.03
N ALA A 179 -13.05 -15.02 -15.35
CA ALA A 179 -14.38 -14.93 -16.00
C ALA A 179 -14.49 -13.72 -16.94
N ARG A 180 -13.53 -12.81 -16.97
CA ARG A 180 -13.53 -11.62 -17.80
C ARG A 180 -12.83 -11.89 -19.13
N PRO A 181 -13.49 -11.66 -20.29
CA PRO A 181 -12.88 -11.93 -21.59
C PRO A 181 -11.76 -10.96 -21.98
N GLU A 182 -11.69 -9.80 -21.34
CA GLU A 182 -10.74 -8.72 -21.62
C GLU A 182 -9.39 -8.89 -20.90
N VAL A 183 -9.20 -9.95 -20.10
CA VAL A 183 -7.96 -10.16 -19.37
C VAL A 183 -7.15 -11.32 -19.92
N THR A 184 -5.83 -11.23 -19.79
CA THR A 184 -4.91 -12.33 -20.09
C THR A 184 -4.01 -12.57 -18.90
N ARG A 185 -3.91 -13.79 -18.42
CA ARG A 185 -3.02 -14.12 -17.30
C ARG A 185 -1.56 -13.82 -17.61
N VAL A 186 -0.85 -13.36 -16.60
CA VAL A 186 0.60 -13.17 -16.56
C VAL A 186 1.23 -14.32 -15.79
N ASP A 187 2.45 -14.69 -16.16
CA ASP A 187 3.21 -15.72 -15.45
C ASP A 187 3.42 -15.31 -13.98
N THR A 188 3.13 -16.23 -13.08
CA THR A 188 3.25 -16.04 -11.63
C THR A 188 4.67 -15.67 -11.20
N GLU A 189 5.70 -16.18 -11.90
CA GLU A 189 7.10 -15.86 -11.55
C GLU A 189 7.44 -14.39 -11.81
N ILE A 190 6.84 -13.76 -12.81
CA ILE A 190 6.99 -12.34 -13.07
C ILE A 190 6.43 -11.51 -11.91
N ILE A 191 5.25 -11.90 -11.41
CA ILE A 191 4.63 -11.21 -10.28
C ILE A 191 5.40 -11.47 -8.97
N ARG A 192 5.96 -12.66 -8.80
CA ARG A 192 6.82 -12.98 -7.66
C ARG A 192 8.10 -12.14 -7.66
N ASP A 193 8.73 -11.98 -8.82
CA ASP A 193 9.93 -11.16 -8.98
C ASP A 193 9.62 -9.68 -8.72
N TRP A 194 8.54 -9.16 -9.27
CA TRP A 194 8.05 -7.82 -8.94
C TRP A 194 7.85 -7.63 -7.44
N PHE A 195 7.21 -8.59 -6.76
CA PHE A 195 6.96 -8.53 -5.33
C PHE A 195 8.26 -8.51 -4.51
N ALA A 196 9.28 -9.25 -4.93
CA ALA A 196 10.58 -9.26 -4.27
C ALA A 196 11.26 -7.88 -4.30
N HIS A 197 10.98 -7.06 -5.33
CA HIS A 197 11.54 -5.72 -5.52
C HIS A 197 10.58 -4.59 -5.09
N LEU A 198 9.48 -4.91 -4.43
CA LEU A 198 8.42 -3.96 -4.07
C LEU A 198 8.89 -2.86 -3.10
N ASN A 199 9.86 -3.14 -2.23
CA ASN A 199 10.42 -2.18 -1.29
C ASN A 199 11.80 -1.71 -1.74
N TRP A 200 12.04 -0.43 -1.63
CA TRP A 200 13.33 0.16 -1.93
C TRP A 200 14.37 -0.24 -0.89
N GLY A 201 15.51 -0.77 -1.35
CA GLY A 201 16.67 -0.96 -0.52
C GLY A 201 17.50 0.32 -0.37
N PRO A 202 18.48 0.35 0.56
CA PRO A 202 19.38 1.50 0.72
C PRO A 202 20.12 1.89 -0.56
N GLU A 203 20.46 0.92 -1.39
CA GLU A 203 21.17 1.13 -2.67
C GLU A 203 20.32 1.94 -3.65
N LYS A 204 19.06 1.59 -3.80
CA LYS A 204 18.14 2.32 -4.69
C LYS A 204 17.92 3.77 -4.25
N LEU A 205 17.97 4.05 -2.96
CA LEU A 205 17.89 5.40 -2.42
C LEU A 205 19.15 6.24 -2.78
N ILE A 206 20.32 5.60 -2.85
CA ILE A 206 21.55 6.26 -3.27
C ILE A 206 21.48 6.57 -4.75
N GLU A 207 21.10 5.61 -5.59
CA GLU A 207 20.92 5.76 -7.04
C GLU A 207 19.92 6.89 -7.36
N GLU A 208 18.79 6.95 -6.67
CA GLU A 208 17.80 7.99 -6.86
C GLU A 208 18.33 9.38 -6.49
N ARG A 209 19.09 9.48 -5.39
CA ARG A 209 19.73 10.74 -5.00
C ARG A 209 20.75 11.22 -6.03
N GLU A 210 21.52 10.31 -6.60
CA GLU A 210 22.47 10.62 -7.67
C GLU A 210 21.73 11.07 -8.93
N PHE A 211 20.68 10.34 -9.33
CA PHE A 211 19.82 10.72 -10.45
C PHE A 211 19.22 12.13 -10.29
N ILE A 212 18.67 12.43 -9.10
CA ILE A 212 18.09 13.74 -8.80
C ILE A 212 19.16 14.84 -8.94
N ARG A 213 20.38 14.60 -8.44
CA ARG A 213 21.49 15.58 -8.52
C ARG A 213 21.97 15.80 -9.94
N GLU A 214 22.08 14.74 -10.71
CA GLU A 214 22.57 14.77 -12.08
C GLU A 214 21.56 15.42 -13.04
N HIS A 215 20.29 15.08 -12.91
CA HIS A 215 19.24 15.50 -13.83
C HIS A 215 18.41 16.68 -13.34
N MET A 216 18.59 17.11 -12.09
CA MET A 216 17.78 18.16 -11.42
C MET A 216 16.27 17.89 -11.55
N ARG A 217 15.89 16.61 -11.48
CA ARG A 217 14.51 16.13 -11.55
C ARG A 217 14.20 15.30 -10.32
N MET A 218 13.06 15.55 -9.72
CA MET A 218 12.56 14.81 -8.56
C MET A 218 11.19 14.23 -8.89
N GLY A 219 11.02 12.94 -8.61
CA GLY A 219 9.71 12.31 -8.65
C GLY A 219 8.86 12.82 -7.48
N TYR A 220 7.61 13.14 -7.74
CA TYR A 220 6.63 13.50 -6.73
C TYR A 220 5.39 12.63 -6.89
N THR A 221 4.94 12.03 -5.79
CA THR A 221 3.73 11.20 -5.77
C THR A 221 2.56 12.01 -5.22
N THR A 222 1.47 12.06 -5.96
CA THR A 222 0.21 12.64 -5.49
C THR A 222 -0.80 11.50 -5.30
N GLU A 223 -1.43 11.46 -4.13
CA GLU A 223 -2.48 10.49 -3.85
C GLU A 223 -3.86 11.14 -4.02
N VAL A 224 -4.75 10.42 -4.67
CA VAL A 224 -6.15 10.79 -4.83
C VAL A 224 -7.03 9.61 -4.44
N SER A 225 -8.19 9.90 -3.88
CA SER A 225 -9.17 8.88 -3.54
C SER A 225 -10.54 9.22 -4.09
N GLY A 226 -11.32 8.19 -4.37
CA GLY A 226 -12.68 8.35 -4.88
C GLY A 226 -13.51 7.10 -4.68
N ASN A 227 -14.82 7.27 -4.70
CA ASN A 227 -15.74 6.14 -4.73
C ASN A 227 -15.63 5.37 -6.06
N TRP A 228 -15.98 4.10 -6.05
CA TRP A 228 -15.94 3.26 -7.25
C TRP A 228 -16.68 3.83 -8.46
N SER A 229 -17.73 4.62 -8.23
CA SER A 229 -18.50 5.27 -9.30
C SER A 229 -17.75 6.38 -10.03
N VAL A 230 -16.71 6.95 -9.44
CA VAL A 230 -15.98 8.10 -9.99
C VAL A 230 -14.48 7.86 -10.17
N ILE A 231 -13.92 6.78 -9.62
CA ILE A 231 -12.46 6.55 -9.58
C ILE A 231 -11.82 6.56 -10.97
N ASN A 232 -12.50 6.01 -11.97
CA ASN A 232 -12.01 6.02 -13.36
C ASN A 232 -11.91 7.44 -13.92
N ALA A 233 -12.88 8.30 -13.64
CA ALA A 233 -12.83 9.70 -14.06
C ALA A 233 -11.77 10.49 -13.29
N VAL A 234 -11.62 10.22 -12.00
CA VAL A 234 -10.60 10.84 -11.14
C VAL A 234 -9.19 10.47 -11.64
N SER A 235 -8.95 9.20 -11.92
CA SER A 235 -7.67 8.74 -12.48
C SER A 235 -7.36 9.46 -13.79
N TYR A 236 -8.29 9.49 -14.72
CA TYR A 236 -8.11 10.15 -16.02
C TYR A 236 -7.81 11.65 -15.88
N THR A 237 -8.55 12.38 -15.03
CA THR A 237 -8.33 13.83 -14.84
C THR A 237 -6.99 14.17 -14.21
N HIS A 238 -6.43 13.29 -13.37
CA HIS A 238 -5.14 13.52 -12.73
C HIS A 238 -3.96 13.15 -13.64
N LEU A 239 -4.12 12.15 -14.50
CA LEU A 239 -3.12 11.81 -15.53
C LEU A 239 -3.02 12.91 -16.62
N THR A 240 -4.10 13.66 -16.86
CA THR A 240 -4.16 14.69 -17.90
C THR A 240 -3.97 16.13 -17.40
N LEU A 241 -3.70 16.32 -16.09
CA LEU A 241 -3.33 17.65 -15.59
C LEU A 241 -2.05 18.10 -16.29
N PRO A 242 -2.04 19.29 -16.92
CA PRO A 242 -0.81 19.81 -17.50
C PRO A 242 0.19 19.99 -16.35
N THR A 243 1.30 19.25 -16.41
CA THR A 243 2.48 19.53 -15.61
C THR A 243 3.04 20.87 -16.07
N THR A 244 2.50 21.94 -15.55
CA THR A 244 3.14 23.24 -15.66
C THR A 244 4.42 23.12 -14.83
N ALA A 245 5.53 22.89 -15.55
CA ALA A 245 6.84 23.09 -14.97
C ALA A 245 6.91 24.52 -14.45
N CYS A 246 7.01 24.67 -13.14
CA CYS A 246 7.43 25.93 -12.53
C CYS A 246 8.94 26.08 -12.65
#